data_38ff9efc5b0083436a87086c965fb4fa
#
_entry.id   38ff9efc5b0083436a87086c965fb4fa
#
_cell.length_a   1.000
_cell.length_b   1.000
_cell.length_c   1.000
_cell.angle_alpha   90.00
_cell.angle_beta   90.00
_cell.angle_gamma   90.00
#
_symmetry.space_group_name_H-M   'P 1'
#
loop_
_entity.id
_entity.type
_entity.pdbx_description
1 polymer ?
#
loop_
_entity_poly.entity_id
_entity_poly.type
_entity_poly.pdbx_seq_one_letter_code
_entity_poly.pdbx_strand_id
1 'polypeptide(L)'
;MAWEPRAAESPLAGTALARQLGQEGEAAVGIAGPKVGYTMPSGITRFPDDFDPETNVLTEVKNVKSLSFTQQLRDYAAYAQQNGLTFNLYVRPSTQMSGPLRAAIANEEIFVYDIPGAN
;
A
#
# COMPACT_ATOMS: atom_id res chain seq x y z
N MET A 1 10.45 25.07 7.91
CA MET A 1 9.23 25.35 8.69
C MET A 1 8.98 24.22 9.67
N ALA A 2 8.77 24.57 10.91
CA ALA A 2 8.35 23.56 11.87
C ALA A 2 6.88 23.26 11.63
N TRP A 3 6.60 22.08 11.19
CA TRP A 3 5.22 21.63 11.07
C TRP A 3 4.74 21.09 12.42
N GLU A 4 3.66 21.63 12.90
CA GLU A 4 3.07 21.19 14.15
C GLU A 4 2.11 20.05 13.91
N PRO A 5 2.25 18.92 14.60
CA PRO A 5 1.32 17.81 14.44
C PRO A 5 -0.04 18.20 15.02
N ARG A 6 -0.98 18.46 14.17
CA ARG A 6 -2.32 18.84 14.58
C ARG A 6 -3.21 17.66 14.89
N ALA A 7 -2.68 16.47 14.77
CA ALA A 7 -3.44 15.25 14.97
C ALA A 7 -4.11 15.19 16.36
N ALA A 8 -3.49 15.79 17.38
CA ALA A 8 -4.02 15.81 18.72
C ALA A 8 -5.10 16.88 18.94
N GLU A 9 -5.31 17.76 17.97
CA GLU A 9 -6.15 18.94 18.14
C GLU A 9 -7.55 18.79 17.57
N SER A 10 -7.84 17.71 16.86
CA SER A 10 -9.11 17.53 16.16
C SER A 10 -9.53 16.06 16.13
N PRO A 11 -10.83 15.77 16.33
CA PRO A 11 -11.34 14.40 16.19
C PRO A 11 -11.11 13.80 14.80
N LEU A 12 -10.98 14.64 13.77
CA LEU A 12 -10.76 14.17 12.40
C LEU A 12 -9.30 14.07 12.05
N ALA A 13 -8.40 14.50 12.95
CA ALA A 13 -6.98 14.58 12.68
C ALA A 13 -6.36 13.22 12.35
N GLY A 14 -6.81 12.14 13.00
CA GLY A 14 -6.33 10.78 12.71
C GLY A 14 -6.58 10.36 11.27
N THR A 15 -7.79 10.60 10.76
CA THR A 15 -8.15 10.29 9.37
C THR A 15 -7.41 11.21 8.40
N ALA A 16 -7.34 12.51 8.70
CA ALA A 16 -6.64 13.47 7.87
C ALA A 16 -5.14 13.14 7.83
N LEU A 17 -4.56 12.76 8.97
CA LEU A 17 -3.15 12.35 9.04
C LEU A 17 -2.91 11.08 8.21
N ALA A 18 -3.78 10.09 8.32
CA ALA A 18 -3.64 8.86 7.55
C ALA A 18 -3.68 9.14 6.05
N ARG A 19 -4.56 10.03 5.60
CA ARG A 19 -4.63 10.43 4.20
C ARG A 19 -3.35 11.14 3.77
N GLN A 20 -2.86 12.05 4.59
CA GLN A 20 -1.63 12.78 4.30
C GLN A 20 -0.43 11.83 4.21
N LEU A 21 -0.29 10.91 5.14
CA LEU A 21 0.79 9.92 5.12
C LEU A 21 0.69 9.02 3.89
N GLY A 22 -0.51 8.64 3.50
CA GLY A 22 -0.74 7.88 2.27
C GLY A 22 -0.26 8.65 1.05
N GLN A 23 -0.64 9.91 0.93
CA GLN A 23 -0.23 10.77 -0.19
C GLN A 23 1.28 10.99 -0.19
N GLU A 24 1.88 11.22 0.97
CA GLU A 24 3.33 11.37 1.09
C GLU A 24 4.08 10.10 0.68
N GLY A 25 3.56 8.94 1.08
CA GLY A 25 4.13 7.65 0.71
C GLY A 25 4.07 7.42 -0.79
N GLU A 26 2.93 7.68 -1.41
CA GLU A 26 2.76 7.56 -2.86
C GLU A 26 3.69 8.51 -3.61
N ALA A 27 3.79 9.75 -3.15
CA ALA A 27 4.69 10.73 -3.76
C ALA A 27 6.16 10.30 -3.63
N ALA A 28 6.55 9.75 -2.49
CA ALA A 28 7.92 9.28 -2.27
C ALA A 28 8.28 8.11 -3.19
N VAL A 29 7.31 7.25 -3.49
CA VAL A 29 7.49 6.13 -4.43
C VAL A 29 7.45 6.61 -5.88
N GLY A 30 6.92 7.80 -6.13
CA GLY A 30 6.82 8.37 -7.48
C GLY A 30 5.53 8.04 -8.18
N ILE A 31 4.48 7.71 -7.42
CA ILE A 31 3.17 7.41 -7.98
C ILE A 31 2.37 8.71 -8.11
N ALA A 32 1.79 8.92 -9.28
CA ALA A 32 0.97 10.09 -9.56
C ALA A 32 -0.13 9.73 -10.57
N GLY A 33 -1.16 10.56 -10.61
CA GLY A 33 -2.24 10.42 -11.57
C GLY A 33 -3.46 9.70 -11.00
N PRO A 34 -4.54 9.61 -11.79
CA PRO A 34 -5.78 8.99 -11.35
C PRO A 34 -5.62 7.48 -11.20
N LYS A 35 -6.31 6.93 -10.19
CA LYS A 35 -6.34 5.50 -9.97
C LYS A 35 -7.41 4.87 -10.84
N VAL A 36 -7.14 3.66 -11.31
CA VAL A 36 -8.05 2.88 -12.15
C VAL A 36 -8.54 1.68 -11.37
N GLY A 37 -9.83 1.39 -11.50
CA GLY A 37 -10.44 0.26 -10.81
C GLY A 37 -10.32 -1.05 -11.58
N TYR A 38 -10.10 -2.13 -10.83
CA TYR A 38 -10.05 -3.48 -11.35
C TYR A 38 -10.90 -4.40 -10.49
N THR A 39 -11.60 -5.35 -11.11
CA THR A 39 -12.42 -6.31 -10.38
C THR A 39 -11.54 -7.45 -9.88
N MET A 40 -11.53 -7.62 -8.56
CA MET A 40 -10.76 -8.67 -7.89
C MET A 40 -11.45 -10.03 -8.02
N PRO A 41 -10.73 -11.15 -7.78
CA PRO A 41 -11.37 -12.47 -7.74
C PRO A 41 -12.51 -12.56 -6.73
N SER A 42 -12.46 -11.76 -5.67
CA SER A 42 -13.56 -11.68 -4.68
C SER A 42 -14.83 -11.03 -5.21
N GLY A 43 -14.79 -10.43 -6.41
CA GLY A 43 -15.89 -9.66 -6.98
C GLY A 43 -15.88 -8.18 -6.58
N ILE A 44 -15.00 -7.77 -5.70
CA ILE A 44 -14.88 -6.38 -5.25
C ILE A 44 -14.02 -5.60 -6.25
N THR A 45 -14.45 -4.40 -6.61
CA THR A 45 -13.64 -3.48 -7.40
C THR A 45 -12.73 -2.70 -6.47
N ARG A 46 -11.42 -2.71 -6.76
CA ARG A 46 -10.43 -1.97 -5.99
C ARG A 46 -9.59 -1.11 -6.92
N PHE A 47 -9.04 -0.06 -6.35
CA PHE A 47 -8.26 0.95 -7.06
C PHE A 47 -6.83 0.92 -6.52
N PRO A 48 -5.94 0.09 -7.07
CA PRO A 48 -4.56 0.04 -6.62
C PRO A 48 -3.87 1.39 -6.81
N ASP A 49 -2.85 1.64 -6.02
CA ASP A 49 -2.11 2.90 -6.13
C ASP A 49 -1.46 3.05 -7.50
N ASP A 50 -0.97 1.96 -8.07
CA ASP A 50 -0.45 1.96 -9.44
C ASP A 50 -0.54 0.56 -10.06
N PHE A 51 -0.72 0.52 -11.36
CA PHE A 51 -0.58 -0.69 -12.16
C PHE A 51 0.07 -0.33 -13.49
N ASP A 52 1.21 -0.94 -13.77
CA ASP A 52 1.93 -0.77 -15.02
C ASP A 52 1.74 -2.01 -15.90
N PRO A 53 0.92 -1.91 -16.97
CA PRO A 53 0.69 -3.04 -17.84
C PRO A 53 1.90 -3.43 -18.70
N GLU A 54 2.87 -2.54 -18.86
CA GLU A 54 4.08 -2.82 -19.63
C GLU A 54 5.02 -3.75 -18.85
N THR A 55 5.13 -3.55 -17.54
CA THR A 55 5.99 -4.36 -16.67
C THR A 55 5.22 -5.42 -15.93
N ASN A 56 3.89 -5.41 -15.97
CA ASN A 56 3.01 -6.30 -15.21
C ASN A 56 3.23 -6.19 -13.70
N VAL A 57 3.38 -4.95 -13.22
CA VAL A 57 3.60 -4.66 -11.80
C VAL A 57 2.40 -3.93 -11.22
N LEU A 58 1.82 -4.51 -10.17
CA LEU A 58 0.78 -3.91 -9.35
C LEU A 58 1.45 -3.36 -8.10
N THR A 59 1.23 -2.10 -7.78
CA THR A 59 1.90 -1.43 -6.67
C THR A 59 0.89 -0.90 -5.67
N GLU A 60 1.17 -1.13 -4.39
CA GLU A 60 0.41 -0.57 -3.29
C GLU A 60 1.38 0.04 -2.28
N VAL A 61 1.04 1.19 -1.73
CA VAL A 61 1.87 1.92 -0.77
C VAL A 61 1.12 2.03 0.55
N LYS A 62 1.73 1.57 1.64
CA LYS A 62 1.16 1.60 2.99
C LYS A 62 2.12 2.30 3.94
N ASN A 63 1.96 3.60 4.09
CA ASN A 63 2.76 4.43 4.98
C ASN A 63 2.17 4.39 6.40
N VAL A 64 2.33 3.26 7.08
CA VAL A 64 1.70 2.95 8.37
C VAL A 64 2.69 2.34 9.34
N LYS A 65 2.37 2.41 10.64
CA LYS A 65 3.21 1.82 11.70
C LYS A 65 3.10 0.30 11.74
N SER A 66 1.91 -0.23 11.49
CA SER A 66 1.68 -1.67 11.50
C SER A 66 0.71 -2.04 10.38
N LEU A 67 0.85 -3.24 9.88
CA LEU A 67 0.09 -3.71 8.73
C LEU A 67 -0.22 -5.20 8.89
N SER A 68 -1.47 -5.54 8.73
CA SER A 68 -1.90 -6.95 8.67
C SER A 68 -2.18 -7.35 7.22
N PHE A 69 -2.37 -8.64 6.99
CA PHE A 69 -2.76 -9.14 5.68
C PHE A 69 -4.26 -8.94 5.49
N THR A 70 -4.64 -7.68 5.23
CA THR A 70 -6.02 -7.24 5.08
C THR A 70 -6.70 -7.89 3.88
N GLN A 71 -8.03 -7.81 3.83
CA GLN A 71 -8.77 -8.29 2.67
C GLN A 71 -8.33 -7.56 1.40
N GLN A 72 -8.03 -6.27 1.50
CA GLN A 72 -7.51 -5.49 0.37
C GLN A 72 -6.22 -6.10 -0.17
N LEU A 73 -5.24 -6.38 0.70
CA LEU A 73 -3.97 -6.96 0.26
C LEU A 73 -4.15 -8.39 -0.24
N ARG A 74 -5.05 -9.17 0.37
CA ARG A 74 -5.39 -10.51 -0.12
C ARG A 74 -5.96 -10.46 -1.53
N ASP A 75 -6.84 -9.50 -1.78
CA ASP A 75 -7.44 -9.31 -3.09
C ASP A 75 -6.38 -8.96 -4.13
N TYR A 76 -5.46 -8.05 -3.81
CA TYR A 76 -4.39 -7.70 -4.74
C TYR A 76 -3.46 -8.88 -5.01
N ALA A 77 -3.11 -9.64 -3.98
CA ALA A 77 -2.26 -10.81 -4.14
C ALA A 77 -2.93 -11.86 -5.05
N ALA A 78 -4.22 -12.12 -4.82
CA ALA A 78 -4.99 -13.07 -5.64
C ALA A 78 -5.14 -12.58 -7.09
N TYR A 79 -5.41 -11.29 -7.26
CA TYR A 79 -5.53 -10.69 -8.60
C TYR A 79 -4.20 -10.79 -9.36
N ALA A 80 -3.10 -10.48 -8.69
CA ALA A 80 -1.78 -10.57 -9.29
C ALA A 80 -1.45 -12.00 -9.70
N GLN A 81 -1.73 -12.96 -8.84
CA GLN A 81 -1.49 -14.37 -9.14
C GLN A 81 -2.33 -14.85 -10.33
N GLN A 82 -3.60 -14.47 -10.37
CA GLN A 82 -4.52 -14.88 -11.43
C GLN A 82 -4.12 -14.28 -12.78
N ASN A 83 -3.55 -13.08 -12.79
CA ASN A 83 -3.25 -12.33 -14.00
C ASN A 83 -1.76 -12.31 -14.36
N GLY A 84 -0.93 -13.07 -13.66
CA GLY A 84 0.51 -13.14 -13.95
C GLY A 84 1.24 -11.85 -13.65
N LEU A 85 0.82 -11.12 -12.63
CA LEU A 85 1.43 -9.86 -12.23
C LEU A 85 2.36 -10.04 -11.04
N THR A 86 3.29 -9.11 -10.88
CA THR A 86 4.08 -8.98 -9.66
C THR A 86 3.41 -7.95 -8.76
N PHE A 87 3.16 -8.32 -7.50
CA PHE A 87 2.58 -7.39 -6.53
C PHE A 87 3.68 -6.82 -5.64
N ASN A 88 3.96 -5.53 -5.80
CA ASN A 88 4.94 -4.80 -5.00
C ASN A 88 4.22 -3.97 -3.93
N LEU A 89 4.65 -4.15 -2.69
CA LEU A 89 4.12 -3.43 -1.53
C LEU A 89 5.23 -2.57 -0.93
N TYR A 90 5.01 -1.26 -0.90
CA TYR A 90 5.95 -0.33 -0.27
C TYR A 90 5.47 0.01 1.12
N VAL A 91 6.34 -0.12 2.11
CA VAL A 91 6.09 0.18 3.52
C VAL A 91 7.26 0.95 4.10
N ARG A 92 7.10 1.49 5.32
CA ARG A 92 8.25 2.05 6.05
C ARG A 92 9.18 0.89 6.44
N PRO A 93 10.49 1.11 6.53
CA PRO A 93 11.38 0.09 7.08
C PRO A 93 10.96 -0.40 8.45
N SER A 94 10.35 0.47 9.26
CA SER A 94 9.91 0.16 10.62
C SER A 94 8.50 -0.43 10.71
N THR A 95 7.78 -0.55 9.61
CA THR A 95 6.41 -1.09 9.63
C THR A 95 6.41 -2.50 10.21
N GLN A 96 5.62 -2.70 11.27
CA GLN A 96 5.44 -4.01 11.86
C GLN A 96 4.38 -4.77 11.08
N MET A 97 4.73 -5.96 10.64
CA MET A 97 3.86 -6.78 9.80
C MET A 97 3.37 -8.01 10.57
N SER A 98 2.10 -8.34 10.38
CA SER A 98 1.51 -9.53 11.00
C SER A 98 2.16 -10.82 10.48
N GLY A 99 1.97 -11.91 11.23
CA GLY A 99 2.43 -13.23 10.81
C GLY A 99 1.90 -13.65 9.44
N PRO A 100 0.58 -13.56 9.18
CA PRO A 100 0.02 -13.88 7.87
C PRO A 100 0.61 -13.06 6.74
N LEU A 101 0.86 -11.75 6.95
CA LEU A 101 1.49 -10.91 5.93
C LEU A 101 2.92 -11.35 5.66
N ARG A 102 3.69 -11.63 6.71
CA ARG A 102 5.06 -12.12 6.55
C ARG A 102 5.09 -13.47 5.83
N ALA A 103 4.12 -14.34 6.08
CA ALA A 103 4.01 -15.60 5.37
C ALA A 103 3.75 -15.39 3.87
N ALA A 104 2.87 -14.48 3.51
CA ALA A 104 2.61 -14.15 2.10
C ALA A 104 3.87 -13.61 1.42
N ILE A 105 4.65 -12.80 2.12
CA ILE A 105 5.92 -12.29 1.62
C ILE A 105 6.93 -13.43 1.44
N ALA A 106 7.05 -14.31 2.41
CA ALA A 106 7.95 -15.45 2.32
C ALA A 106 7.58 -16.40 1.18
N ASN A 107 6.29 -16.50 0.87
CA ASN A 107 5.77 -17.30 -0.24
C ASN A 107 5.83 -16.59 -1.60
N GLU A 108 6.40 -15.41 -1.64
CA GLU A 108 6.53 -14.60 -2.87
C GLU A 108 5.20 -14.22 -3.50
N GLU A 109 4.14 -14.14 -2.71
CA GLU A 109 2.86 -13.58 -3.15
C GLU A 109 2.91 -12.06 -3.17
N ILE A 110 3.78 -11.48 -2.35
CA ILE A 110 3.99 -10.04 -2.20
C ILE A 110 5.49 -9.79 -2.10
N PHE A 111 5.97 -8.77 -2.84
CA PHE A 111 7.36 -8.31 -2.74
C PHE A 111 7.37 -6.97 -2.02
N VAL A 112 8.14 -6.87 -0.96
CA VAL A 112 8.16 -5.70 -0.08
C VAL A 112 9.36 -4.83 -0.34
N TYR A 113 9.12 -3.53 -0.39
CA TYR A 113 10.14 -2.50 -0.59
C TYR A 113 9.95 -1.38 0.43
N ASP A 114 11.02 -0.68 0.73
CA ASP A 114 10.95 0.49 1.60
C ASP A 114 10.46 1.72 0.85
N ILE A 115 9.58 2.47 1.48
CA ILE A 115 9.22 3.80 0.99
C ILE A 115 10.47 4.67 1.08
N PRO A 116 10.94 5.27 -0.04
CA PRO A 116 12.14 6.10 -0.02
C PRO A 116 12.05 7.24 1.01
N GLY A 117 13.08 7.39 1.84
CA GLY A 117 13.15 8.44 2.85
C GLY A 117 12.31 8.19 4.10
N ALA A 118 11.55 7.12 4.18
CA ALA A 118 10.77 6.78 5.36
C ALA A 118 11.63 6.03 6.39
N ASN A 119 11.23 6.16 7.65
CA ASN A 119 11.87 5.44 8.74
C ASN A 119 11.02 4.21 9.08
#